data_f5ddaba1c159ac64bf3e22bc049ccbc9
#
_entry.id   f5ddaba1c159ac64bf3e22bc049ccbc9
#
_cell.length_a   1.000
_cell.length_b   1.000
_cell.length_c   1.000
_cell.angle_alpha   90.00
_cell.angle_beta   90.00
_cell.angle_gamma   90.00
#
_symmetry.space_group_name_H-M   'P 1'
#
loop_
_entity.id
_entity.type
_entity.pdbx_description
1 polymer ?
#
loop_
_entity_poly.entity_id
_entity_poly.type
_entity_poly.pdbx_seq_one_letter_code
_entity_poly.pdbx_strand_id
1 'polypeptide(L)'
;MTTLRTPRSLGLLLALAGLLLAWLWLGSLDRYLAARYHWSLEALTASPVGLLSRLRECLQDELDGQLPAGLVGALSMGKGRWKAPPAPTPWRALPPEPAPGEYLRDLRQLKLRPGPQRILFAGDSLMQGVAPLVMRELARLHPDWETSDLSRQSTGLTVRRHFDWPQRIAQEIEARQLTLVVVFLGPNDPWDLVVDGQRERFPSTGWAWRYAQRVDEIQAAAARHQVRVIWLGLPALPEGRLREGALIQNRVFHERAKAWRSDYLATEPLVGLLSQPPRRHGLDAQGQPVVLRAEDGIHFAPAGLRRIRDALLAHMAQAVVP
;
A
#
# COMPACT_ATOMS: atom_id res chain seq x y z
N MET A 1 -3.67 -51.57 31.39
CA MET A 1 -2.27 -51.27 31.81
C MET A 1 -1.69 -50.26 30.85
N THR A 2 -1.67 -49.00 31.27
CA THR A 2 -1.21 -47.85 30.50
C THR A 2 0.31 -47.73 30.64
N THR A 3 1.03 -47.94 29.57
CA THR A 3 2.49 -47.78 29.52
C THR A 3 2.87 -46.32 29.70
N LEU A 4 3.48 -46.03 30.83
CA LEU A 4 4.12 -44.75 31.14
C LEU A 4 5.15 -44.40 30.08
N ARG A 5 4.89 -43.31 29.35
CA ARG A 5 5.85 -42.73 28.38
C ARG A 5 7.14 -42.38 29.13
N THR A 6 8.27 -42.82 28.61
CA THR A 6 9.59 -42.58 29.20
C THR A 6 9.91 -41.05 29.20
N PRO A 7 10.64 -40.54 30.22
CA PRO A 7 10.96 -39.09 30.31
C PRO A 7 11.69 -38.52 29.06
N ARG A 8 12.34 -39.40 28.28
CA ARG A 8 12.97 -39.02 26.99
C ARG A 8 11.95 -38.63 25.91
N SER A 9 10.79 -39.29 25.85
CA SER A 9 9.74 -38.97 24.87
C SER A 9 9.01 -37.67 25.19
N LEU A 10 8.86 -37.35 26.48
CA LEU A 10 8.29 -36.07 26.94
C LEU A 10 9.24 -34.90 26.62
N GLY A 11 10.56 -35.08 26.86
CA GLY A 11 11.58 -34.10 26.54
C GLY A 11 11.63 -33.81 25.03
N LEU A 12 11.51 -34.84 24.19
CA LEU A 12 11.47 -34.69 22.73
C LEU A 12 10.21 -33.93 22.26
N LEU A 13 9.06 -34.24 22.82
CA LEU A 13 7.80 -33.55 22.53
C LEU A 13 7.83 -32.09 22.94
N LEU A 14 8.40 -31.77 24.11
CA LEU A 14 8.57 -30.39 24.57
C LEU A 14 9.56 -29.62 23.68
N ALA A 15 10.65 -30.26 23.26
CA ALA A 15 11.61 -29.66 22.32
C ALA A 15 10.98 -29.37 20.95
N LEU A 16 10.19 -30.31 20.41
CA LEU A 16 9.48 -30.14 19.14
C LEU A 16 8.40 -29.06 19.25
N ALA A 17 7.65 -29.01 20.35
CA ALA A 17 6.66 -27.96 20.61
C ALA A 17 7.35 -26.59 20.75
N GLY A 18 8.50 -26.53 21.42
CA GLY A 18 9.30 -25.30 21.54
C GLY A 18 9.83 -24.82 20.18
N LEU A 19 10.31 -25.73 19.34
CA LEU A 19 10.75 -25.43 17.98
C LEU A 19 9.59 -24.96 17.09
N LEU A 20 8.42 -25.58 17.23
CA LEU A 20 7.22 -25.18 16.50
C LEU A 20 6.75 -23.76 16.93
N LEU A 21 6.73 -23.50 18.22
CA LEU A 21 6.42 -22.18 18.75
C LEU A 21 7.44 -21.14 18.31
N ALA A 22 8.74 -21.44 18.40
CA ALA A 22 9.80 -20.57 17.90
C ALA A 22 9.64 -20.31 16.40
N TRP A 23 9.30 -21.33 15.60
CA TRP A 23 9.03 -21.19 14.18
C TRP A 23 7.81 -20.33 13.87
N LEU A 24 6.72 -20.48 14.63
CA LEU A 24 5.52 -19.62 14.50
C LEU A 24 5.83 -18.16 14.90
N TRP A 25 6.71 -17.96 15.88
CA TRP A 25 7.09 -16.62 16.34
C TRP A 25 8.19 -15.96 15.48
N LEU A 26 9.00 -16.74 14.76
CA LEU A 26 10.04 -16.22 13.86
C LEU A 26 9.49 -15.23 12.84
N GLY A 27 8.33 -15.50 12.25
CA GLY A 27 7.68 -14.59 11.32
C GLY A 27 7.16 -13.30 11.98
N SER A 28 6.83 -13.32 13.27
CA SER A 28 6.44 -12.13 14.03
C SER A 28 7.66 -11.34 14.51
N LEU A 29 8.74 -12.05 14.87
CA LEU A 29 10.00 -11.45 15.26
C LEU A 29 10.69 -10.80 14.06
N ASP A 30 10.70 -11.44 12.90
CA ASP A 30 11.23 -10.87 11.66
C ASP A 30 10.49 -9.61 11.27
N ARG A 31 9.15 -9.63 11.33
CA ARG A 31 8.32 -8.44 11.11
C ARG A 31 8.61 -7.33 12.11
N TYR A 32 8.81 -7.67 13.39
CA TYR A 32 9.17 -6.70 14.43
C TYR A 32 10.56 -6.10 14.18
N LEU A 33 11.55 -6.93 13.86
CA LEU A 33 12.92 -6.50 13.57
C LEU A 33 12.97 -5.68 12.27
N ALA A 34 12.23 -6.09 11.25
CA ALA A 34 12.11 -5.33 10.00
C ALA A 34 11.45 -3.96 10.23
N ALA A 35 10.36 -3.91 11.02
CA ALA A 35 9.63 -2.69 11.32
C ALA A 35 10.41 -1.74 12.24
N ARG A 36 11.17 -2.28 13.22
CA ARG A 36 11.82 -1.49 14.26
C ARG A 36 13.27 -1.14 13.95
N TYR A 37 13.99 -2.06 13.30
CA TYR A 37 15.45 -1.95 13.08
C TYR A 37 15.85 -2.10 11.62
N HIS A 38 14.90 -2.33 10.70
CA HIS A 38 15.15 -2.64 9.28
C HIS A 38 16.12 -3.83 9.09
N TRP A 39 16.11 -4.74 10.03
CA TRP A 39 16.86 -5.98 9.97
C TRP A 39 15.90 -7.11 9.57
N SER A 40 16.24 -7.87 8.54
CA SER A 40 15.58 -9.14 8.26
C SER A 40 16.47 -10.28 8.77
N LEU A 41 15.86 -11.24 9.43
CA LEU A 41 16.55 -12.46 9.86
C LEU A 41 17.08 -13.25 8.64
N GLU A 42 16.50 -13.08 7.45
CA GLU A 42 17.01 -13.63 6.19
C GLU A 42 18.41 -13.12 5.82
N ALA A 43 18.73 -11.87 6.17
CA ALA A 43 20.05 -11.31 5.88
C ALA A 43 21.16 -11.88 6.78
N LEU A 44 20.80 -12.50 7.90
CA LEU A 44 21.72 -13.12 8.86
C LEU A 44 21.92 -14.61 8.63
N THR A 45 21.12 -15.24 7.78
CA THR A 45 21.14 -16.70 7.64
C THR A 45 21.24 -17.15 6.17
N ALA A 46 22.45 -17.38 5.70
CA ALA A 46 22.70 -18.41 4.69
C ALA A 46 22.46 -19.82 5.31
N SER A 47 21.35 -20.03 6.03
CA SER A 47 21.05 -21.15 6.89
C SER A 47 19.77 -21.89 6.44
N PRO A 48 19.54 -23.15 6.86
CA PRO A 48 18.36 -23.94 6.48
C PRO A 48 17.00 -23.30 6.78
N VAL A 49 16.94 -22.26 7.63
CA VAL A 49 15.71 -21.51 7.95
C VAL A 49 15.28 -20.63 6.77
N GLY A 50 16.22 -20.05 6.04
CA GLY A 50 15.94 -19.30 4.81
C GLY A 50 15.43 -20.20 3.67
N LEU A 51 15.83 -21.47 3.66
CA LEU A 51 15.29 -22.45 2.71
C LEU A 51 13.84 -22.82 3.02
N LEU A 52 13.49 -22.93 4.30
CA LEU A 52 12.12 -23.25 4.75
C LEU A 52 11.15 -22.07 4.54
N SER A 53 11.61 -20.81 4.68
CA SER A 53 10.78 -19.66 4.35
C SER A 53 10.53 -19.55 2.85
N ARG A 54 11.52 -19.82 2.01
CA ARG A 54 11.37 -19.88 0.54
C ARG A 54 10.47 -21.02 0.09
N LEU A 55 10.58 -22.19 0.70
CA LEU A 55 9.67 -23.32 0.44
C LEU A 55 8.22 -22.99 0.83
N ARG A 56 8.02 -22.24 1.93
CA ARG A 56 6.70 -21.78 2.33
C ARG A 56 6.13 -20.74 1.34
N GLU A 57 6.96 -19.81 0.87
CA GLU A 57 6.54 -18.83 -0.15
C GLU A 57 6.22 -19.53 -1.48
N CYS A 58 7.05 -20.44 -1.94
CA CYS A 58 6.76 -21.27 -3.12
C CYS A 58 5.49 -22.10 -2.98
N LEU A 59 5.23 -22.69 -1.81
CA LEU A 59 4.00 -23.46 -1.57
C LEU A 59 2.76 -22.57 -1.47
N GLN A 60 2.88 -21.36 -0.94
CA GLN A 60 1.79 -20.38 -0.95
C GLN A 60 1.52 -19.85 -2.36
N ASP A 61 2.56 -19.54 -3.12
CA ASP A 61 2.43 -19.09 -4.52
C ASP A 61 1.85 -20.21 -5.43
N GLU A 62 2.18 -21.48 -5.16
CA GLU A 62 1.60 -22.62 -5.89
C GLU A 62 0.14 -22.91 -5.50
N LEU A 63 -0.26 -22.67 -4.25
CA LEU A 63 -1.63 -22.78 -3.78
C LEU A 63 -2.50 -21.62 -4.29
N ASP A 64 -1.94 -20.42 -4.41
CA ASP A 64 -2.61 -19.24 -4.98
C ASP A 64 -2.62 -19.25 -6.52
N GLY A 65 -1.72 -20.02 -7.16
CA GLY A 65 -1.56 -20.14 -8.62
C GLY A 65 -2.44 -21.18 -9.33
N GLN A 66 -3.22 -21.97 -8.62
CA GLN A 66 -4.09 -23.02 -9.22
C GLN A 66 -5.46 -22.52 -9.64
N LEU A 67 -5.53 -21.47 -10.47
CA LEU A 67 -6.70 -21.19 -11.30
C LEU A 67 -6.34 -21.47 -12.77
N PRO A 68 -7.14 -22.25 -13.50
CA PRO A 68 -6.79 -22.70 -14.83
C PRO A 68 -6.72 -21.56 -15.83
N ALA A 69 -5.61 -21.45 -16.53
CA ALA A 69 -5.29 -20.45 -17.57
C ALA A 69 -6.21 -20.51 -18.83
N GLY A 70 -7.29 -21.30 -18.79
CA GLY A 70 -8.14 -21.59 -19.95
C GLY A 70 -9.32 -20.66 -20.18
N LEU A 71 -9.59 -19.69 -19.31
CA LEU A 71 -10.81 -18.85 -19.39
C LEU A 71 -10.56 -17.40 -19.84
N VAL A 72 -9.35 -17.03 -20.19
CA VAL A 72 -8.96 -15.63 -20.48
C VAL A 72 -9.26 -15.19 -21.92
N GLY A 73 -9.71 -16.10 -22.78
CA GLY A 73 -9.81 -15.85 -24.23
C GLY A 73 -11.12 -15.24 -24.76
N ALA A 74 -12.18 -15.07 -23.98
CA ALA A 74 -13.52 -14.95 -24.56
C ALA A 74 -14.23 -13.60 -24.47
N LEU A 75 -13.68 -12.54 -23.87
CA LEU A 75 -14.39 -11.25 -23.73
C LEU A 75 -13.56 -10.04 -24.13
N SER A 76 -13.05 -10.01 -25.37
CA SER A 76 -12.52 -8.76 -25.94
C SER A 76 -13.58 -8.13 -26.85
N MET A 77 -14.51 -7.38 -26.31
CA MET A 77 -15.34 -6.47 -27.09
C MET A 77 -15.28 -5.07 -26.50
N GLY A 78 -14.91 -4.13 -27.39
CA GLY A 78 -14.98 -2.70 -27.10
C GLY A 78 -13.62 -1.97 -27.07
N LYS A 79 -12.85 -2.03 -28.18
CA LYS A 79 -11.62 -1.24 -28.34
C LYS A 79 -11.93 0.21 -28.71
N GLY A 80 -12.32 1.03 -27.78
CA GLY A 80 -12.02 2.46 -27.88
C GLY A 80 -10.51 2.62 -27.66
N ARG A 81 -9.78 3.11 -28.66
CA ARG A 81 -8.32 3.29 -28.60
C ARG A 81 -7.96 4.41 -27.63
N TRP A 82 -7.91 4.09 -26.33
CA TRP A 82 -7.23 4.96 -25.37
C TRP A 82 -5.72 4.79 -25.60
N LYS A 83 -5.06 5.88 -25.99
CA LYS A 83 -3.59 5.92 -26.00
C LYS A 83 -3.14 6.24 -24.58
N ALA A 84 -2.36 5.36 -23.99
CA ALA A 84 -1.66 5.69 -22.75
C ALA A 84 -0.90 7.02 -22.97
N PRO A 85 -0.96 7.96 -22.03
CA PRO A 85 -0.12 9.14 -22.13
C PRO A 85 1.33 8.69 -22.24
N PRO A 86 2.17 9.39 -23.02
CA PRO A 86 3.60 9.08 -23.03
C PRO A 86 4.13 9.14 -21.62
N ALA A 87 5.04 8.22 -21.27
CA ALA A 87 5.67 8.22 -19.95
C ALA A 87 6.21 9.64 -19.67
N PRO A 88 5.81 10.26 -18.55
CA PRO A 88 6.29 11.60 -18.25
C PRO A 88 7.80 11.59 -18.09
N THR A 89 8.43 12.70 -18.45
CA THR A 89 9.89 12.86 -18.32
C THR A 89 10.31 12.55 -16.88
N PRO A 90 11.30 11.68 -16.66
CA PRO A 90 11.77 11.37 -15.33
C PRO A 90 12.20 12.64 -14.57
N TRP A 91 11.89 12.74 -13.31
CA TRP A 91 12.41 13.79 -12.46
C TRP A 91 13.95 13.75 -12.46
N ARG A 92 14.58 14.83 -12.84
CA ARG A 92 16.04 15.00 -12.70
C ARG A 92 16.40 15.87 -11.48
N ALA A 93 15.43 16.60 -10.96
CA ALA A 93 15.53 17.41 -9.77
C ALA A 93 14.21 17.36 -8.99
N LEU A 94 14.22 17.62 -7.69
CA LEU A 94 12.97 17.90 -6.97
C LEU A 94 12.29 19.06 -7.69
N PRO A 95 10.98 18.94 -8.04
CA PRO A 95 10.26 20.09 -8.53
C PRO A 95 10.36 21.23 -7.51
N PRO A 96 10.25 22.47 -7.95
CA PRO A 96 10.14 23.59 -7.02
C PRO A 96 9.04 23.27 -6.01
N GLU A 97 9.23 23.75 -4.79
CA GLU A 97 8.22 23.54 -3.75
C GLU A 97 6.85 23.95 -4.28
N PRO A 98 5.85 23.06 -4.30
CA PRO A 98 4.53 23.44 -4.78
C PRO A 98 4.05 24.65 -3.98
N ALA A 99 3.26 25.49 -4.60
CA ALA A 99 2.65 26.62 -3.91
C ALA A 99 2.00 26.14 -2.60
N PRO A 100 2.11 26.89 -1.50
CA PRO A 100 1.58 26.46 -0.22
C PRO A 100 0.15 25.96 -0.35
N GLY A 101 -0.08 24.71 -0.01
CA GLY A 101 -1.38 24.04 -0.08
C GLY A 101 -1.75 23.41 -1.43
N GLU A 102 -0.86 23.39 -2.44
CA GLU A 102 -1.18 22.73 -3.72
C GLU A 102 -1.46 21.24 -3.55
N TYR A 103 -0.61 20.52 -2.81
CA TYR A 103 -0.81 19.09 -2.51
C TYR A 103 -1.93 18.80 -1.47
N LEU A 104 -2.56 19.84 -0.92
CA LEU A 104 -3.77 19.72 -0.10
C LEU A 104 -5.04 19.68 -0.95
N ARG A 105 -4.92 19.87 -2.26
CA ARG A 105 -6.03 19.83 -3.20
C ARG A 105 -6.07 18.50 -3.92
N ASP A 106 -7.28 17.95 -4.00
CA ASP A 106 -7.51 16.74 -4.79
C ASP A 106 -7.24 17.01 -6.27
N LEU A 107 -6.63 16.02 -6.93
CA LEU A 107 -6.63 15.94 -8.38
C LEU A 107 -7.72 14.95 -8.82
N ARG A 108 -8.65 15.43 -9.63
CA ARG A 108 -9.80 14.68 -10.12
C ARG A 108 -9.78 14.62 -11.64
N GLN A 109 -8.99 13.73 -12.18
CA GLN A 109 -8.79 13.53 -13.61
C GLN A 109 -9.41 12.21 -14.08
N LEU A 110 -9.80 11.39 -13.12
CA LEU A 110 -10.33 10.05 -13.33
C LEU A 110 -11.70 10.12 -14.01
N LYS A 111 -11.89 9.24 -15.00
CA LYS A 111 -13.17 8.91 -15.61
C LYS A 111 -13.32 7.40 -15.59
N LEU A 112 -14.22 6.90 -14.78
CA LEU A 112 -14.58 5.47 -14.78
C LEU A 112 -15.58 5.21 -15.91
N ARG A 113 -15.41 4.11 -16.59
CA ARG A 113 -16.39 3.66 -17.59
C ARG A 113 -17.68 3.23 -16.87
N PRO A 114 -18.85 3.43 -17.46
CA PRO A 114 -20.08 2.84 -16.94
C PRO A 114 -19.97 1.33 -16.86
N GLY A 115 -20.63 0.74 -15.86
CA GLY A 115 -20.70 -0.70 -15.66
C GLY A 115 -19.83 -1.21 -14.50
N PRO A 116 -19.70 -2.53 -14.36
CA PRO A 116 -18.98 -3.16 -13.26
C PRO A 116 -17.52 -2.72 -13.19
N GLN A 117 -17.03 -2.45 -11.98
CA GLN A 117 -15.65 -2.11 -11.72
C GLN A 117 -14.94 -3.26 -11.00
N ARG A 118 -13.66 -3.44 -11.27
CA ARG A 118 -12.76 -4.32 -10.53
C ARG A 118 -11.66 -3.48 -9.88
N ILE A 119 -11.72 -3.38 -8.56
CA ILE A 119 -10.95 -2.41 -7.78
C ILE A 119 -9.98 -3.13 -6.85
N LEU A 120 -8.71 -2.73 -6.93
CA LEU A 120 -7.67 -3.16 -6.00
C LEU A 120 -7.38 -2.05 -5.00
N PHE A 121 -7.40 -2.38 -3.71
CA PHE A 121 -6.85 -1.55 -2.64
C PHE A 121 -5.45 -2.06 -2.30
N ALA A 122 -4.44 -1.22 -2.53
CA ALA A 122 -3.04 -1.58 -2.35
C ALA A 122 -2.37 -0.60 -1.38
N GLY A 123 -1.66 -1.12 -0.40
CA GLY A 123 -0.99 -0.24 0.55
C GLY A 123 -0.46 -0.93 1.80
N ASP A 124 0.04 -0.13 2.72
CA ASP A 124 0.55 -0.60 4.00
C ASP A 124 -0.54 -0.70 5.08
N SER A 125 -0.16 -0.58 6.35
CA SER A 125 -1.11 -0.61 7.47
C SER A 125 -2.17 0.51 7.43
N LEU A 126 -1.91 1.62 6.75
CA LEU A 126 -2.91 2.67 6.58
C LEU A 126 -4.05 2.20 5.66
N MET A 127 -3.70 1.55 4.54
CA MET A 127 -4.70 0.96 3.65
C MET A 127 -5.44 -0.19 4.32
N GLN A 128 -4.74 -1.01 5.10
CA GLN A 128 -5.34 -2.12 5.85
C GLN A 128 -6.47 -1.67 6.80
N GLY A 129 -6.38 -0.43 7.32
CA GLY A 129 -7.45 0.16 8.11
C GLY A 129 -8.61 0.69 7.25
N VAL A 130 -8.34 1.24 6.07
CA VAL A 130 -9.32 1.93 5.22
C VAL A 130 -10.06 0.95 4.29
N ALA A 131 -9.34 0.03 3.63
CA ALA A 131 -9.89 -0.83 2.58
C ALA A 131 -11.14 -1.60 3.02
N PRO A 132 -11.19 -2.29 4.18
CA PRO A 132 -12.38 -3.07 4.56
C PRO A 132 -13.64 -2.22 4.72
N LEU A 133 -13.50 -0.95 5.13
CA LEU A 133 -14.63 -0.03 5.28
C LEU A 133 -15.16 0.44 3.92
N VAL A 134 -14.25 0.76 3.00
CA VAL A 134 -14.62 1.17 1.62
C VAL A 134 -15.26 0.01 0.88
N MET A 135 -14.64 -1.19 0.91
CA MET A 135 -15.13 -2.38 0.25
C MET A 135 -16.54 -2.76 0.69
N ARG A 136 -16.84 -2.66 2.01
CA ARG A 136 -18.18 -2.92 2.54
C ARG A 136 -19.22 -1.95 1.97
N GLU A 137 -18.90 -0.67 1.90
CA GLU A 137 -19.82 0.32 1.34
C GLU A 137 -19.97 0.17 -0.17
N LEU A 138 -18.90 -0.13 -0.90
CA LEU A 138 -18.98 -0.40 -2.33
C LEU A 138 -19.85 -1.63 -2.63
N ALA A 139 -19.72 -2.71 -1.88
CA ALA A 139 -20.56 -3.90 -2.04
C ALA A 139 -22.04 -3.60 -1.80
N ARG A 140 -22.36 -2.64 -0.93
CA ARG A 140 -23.75 -2.20 -0.70
C ARG A 140 -24.27 -1.26 -1.79
N LEU A 141 -23.44 -0.34 -2.29
CA LEU A 141 -23.82 0.67 -3.26
C LEU A 141 -23.80 0.15 -4.70
N HIS A 142 -22.85 -0.74 -4.98
CA HIS A 142 -22.57 -1.31 -6.30
C HIS A 142 -22.35 -2.82 -6.18
N PRO A 143 -23.42 -3.62 -6.06
CA PRO A 143 -23.31 -5.08 -5.87
C PRO A 143 -22.63 -5.81 -7.02
N ASP A 144 -22.54 -5.18 -8.19
CA ASP A 144 -21.88 -5.66 -9.40
C ASP A 144 -20.38 -5.30 -9.48
N TRP A 145 -19.86 -4.55 -8.50
CA TRP A 145 -18.44 -4.19 -8.44
C TRP A 145 -17.67 -5.21 -7.62
N GLU A 146 -16.51 -5.60 -8.15
CA GLU A 146 -15.59 -6.49 -7.46
C GLU A 146 -14.50 -5.69 -6.78
N THR A 147 -14.20 -6.05 -5.54
CA THR A 147 -13.14 -5.38 -4.76
C THR A 147 -12.15 -6.40 -4.20
N SER A 148 -10.88 -6.05 -4.16
CA SER A 148 -9.83 -6.87 -3.57
C SER A 148 -8.89 -6.01 -2.73
N ASP A 149 -8.37 -6.60 -1.64
CA ASP A 149 -7.45 -5.97 -0.69
C ASP A 149 -6.10 -6.67 -0.75
N LEU A 150 -5.07 -5.94 -1.14
CA LEU A 150 -3.67 -6.34 -1.17
C LEU A 150 -2.87 -5.63 -0.07
N SER A 151 -3.52 -5.01 0.92
CA SER A 151 -2.82 -4.28 1.96
C SER A 151 -1.89 -5.18 2.78
N ARG A 152 -0.66 -4.69 3.02
CA ARG A 152 0.37 -5.43 3.77
C ARG A 152 1.11 -4.49 4.71
N GLN A 153 0.91 -4.68 6.00
CA GLN A 153 1.56 -3.86 7.02
C GLN A 153 3.09 -3.91 6.95
N SER A 154 3.74 -2.84 7.41
CA SER A 154 5.21 -2.73 7.48
C SER A 154 5.91 -2.86 6.13
N THR A 155 5.23 -2.53 5.02
CA THR A 155 5.80 -2.50 3.68
C THR A 155 5.82 -1.08 3.12
N GLY A 156 6.62 -0.87 2.08
CA GLY A 156 6.75 0.42 1.40
C GLY A 156 7.46 0.26 0.06
N LEU A 157 7.64 1.37 -0.65
CA LEU A 157 8.29 1.40 -1.96
C LEU A 157 9.82 1.35 -1.87
N THR A 158 10.42 1.66 -0.72
CA THR A 158 11.88 1.76 -0.57
C THR A 158 12.56 0.41 -0.45
N VAL A 159 11.90 -0.64 0.05
CA VAL A 159 12.49 -1.96 0.30
C VAL A 159 11.83 -3.05 -0.56
N ARG A 160 12.15 -3.06 -1.86
CA ARG A 160 11.57 -4.02 -2.84
C ARG A 160 11.82 -5.49 -2.47
N ARG A 161 13.00 -5.81 -1.94
CA ARG A 161 13.33 -7.19 -1.54
C ARG A 161 12.39 -7.75 -0.46
N HIS A 162 11.77 -6.87 0.32
CA HIS A 162 10.79 -7.26 1.33
C HIS A 162 9.40 -7.44 0.72
N PHE A 163 8.98 -6.48 -0.12
CA PHE A 163 7.74 -6.54 -0.88
C PHE A 163 7.83 -5.59 -2.08
N ASP A 164 7.77 -6.13 -3.29
CA ASP A 164 7.85 -5.34 -4.52
C ASP A 164 6.46 -4.86 -4.95
N TRP A 165 6.03 -3.70 -4.42
CA TRP A 165 4.74 -3.11 -4.74
C TRP A 165 4.50 -2.90 -6.24
N PRO A 166 5.43 -2.30 -7.02
CA PRO A 166 5.25 -2.17 -8.47
C PRO A 166 4.99 -3.49 -9.18
N GLN A 167 5.77 -4.52 -8.85
CA GLN A 167 5.61 -5.85 -9.45
C GLN A 167 4.28 -6.50 -9.04
N ARG A 168 3.93 -6.46 -7.74
CA ARG A 168 2.69 -7.08 -7.26
C ARG A 168 1.46 -6.40 -7.83
N ILE A 169 1.43 -5.08 -7.89
CA ILE A 169 0.30 -4.36 -8.49
C ILE A 169 0.19 -4.69 -9.99
N ALA A 170 1.31 -4.78 -10.71
CA ALA A 170 1.30 -5.17 -12.12
C ALA A 170 0.73 -6.58 -12.32
N GLN A 171 1.11 -7.55 -11.48
CA GLN A 171 0.58 -8.92 -11.50
C GLN A 171 -0.93 -8.95 -11.24
N GLU A 172 -1.43 -8.20 -10.24
CA GLU A 172 -2.86 -8.13 -9.93
C GLU A 172 -3.67 -7.47 -11.07
N ILE A 173 -3.10 -6.44 -11.71
CA ILE A 173 -3.70 -5.79 -12.88
C ILE A 173 -3.94 -6.81 -14.00
N GLU A 174 -2.93 -7.61 -14.32
CA GLU A 174 -3.01 -8.63 -15.37
C GLU A 174 -3.96 -9.77 -14.98
N ALA A 175 -3.81 -10.32 -13.78
CA ALA A 175 -4.56 -11.49 -13.33
C ALA A 175 -6.06 -11.20 -13.16
N ARG A 176 -6.42 -10.01 -12.66
CA ARG A 176 -7.81 -9.67 -12.33
C ARG A 176 -8.49 -8.73 -13.31
N GLN A 177 -7.79 -8.28 -14.36
CA GLN A 177 -8.32 -7.30 -15.31
C GLN A 177 -8.90 -6.07 -14.60
N LEU A 178 -8.13 -5.49 -13.71
CA LEU A 178 -8.56 -4.36 -12.88
C LEU A 178 -9.00 -3.16 -13.73
N THR A 179 -9.89 -2.35 -13.17
CA THR A 179 -10.30 -1.06 -13.74
C THR A 179 -9.77 0.12 -12.93
N LEU A 180 -9.53 -0.10 -11.63
CA LEU A 180 -9.05 0.90 -10.70
C LEU A 180 -8.10 0.28 -9.67
N VAL A 181 -7.03 1.00 -9.35
CA VAL A 181 -6.15 0.74 -8.21
C VAL A 181 -6.18 1.96 -7.29
N VAL A 182 -6.42 1.74 -6.01
CA VAL A 182 -6.34 2.76 -4.96
C VAL A 182 -5.10 2.47 -4.14
N VAL A 183 -4.18 3.45 -4.02
CA VAL A 183 -2.89 3.27 -3.33
C VAL A 183 -2.81 4.15 -2.09
N PHE A 184 -2.41 3.56 -0.95
CA PHE A 184 -2.14 4.29 0.29
C PHE A 184 -0.90 3.71 0.96
N LEU A 185 0.25 4.31 0.69
CA LEU A 185 1.60 3.89 1.14
C LEU A 185 2.37 5.09 1.68
N GLY A 186 3.31 4.85 2.57
CA GLY A 186 4.30 5.87 2.86
C GLY A 186 4.99 5.86 4.21
N PRO A 187 4.35 5.66 5.37
CA PRO A 187 5.01 5.79 6.67
C PRO A 187 6.24 4.90 6.86
N ASN A 188 6.34 3.81 6.11
CA ASN A 188 7.46 2.87 6.16
C ASN A 188 8.61 3.24 5.21
N ASP A 189 8.47 4.29 4.42
CA ASP A 189 9.38 4.62 3.33
C ASP A 189 10.50 5.64 3.65
N PRO A 190 10.45 6.50 4.69
CA PRO A 190 11.47 7.53 4.90
C PRO A 190 12.80 6.96 5.42
N TRP A 191 13.42 6.09 4.63
CA TRP A 191 14.70 5.44 4.89
C TRP A 191 15.57 5.46 3.64
N ASP A 192 16.88 5.27 3.84
CA ASP A 192 17.80 5.20 2.72
C ASP A 192 17.37 4.12 1.72
N LEU A 193 17.47 4.44 0.45
CA LEU A 193 17.04 3.60 -0.67
C LEU A 193 18.28 3.02 -1.36
N VAL A 194 18.28 1.74 -1.67
CA VAL A 194 19.35 1.12 -2.45
C VAL A 194 18.81 0.73 -3.82
N VAL A 195 19.46 1.24 -4.87
CA VAL A 195 19.16 0.93 -6.28
C VAL A 195 20.46 0.67 -7.01
N ASP A 196 20.56 -0.45 -7.71
CA ASP A 196 21.73 -0.85 -8.49
C ASP A 196 23.04 -0.81 -7.66
N GLY A 197 22.95 -1.19 -6.39
CA GLY A 197 24.07 -1.14 -5.44
C GLY A 197 24.43 0.24 -4.91
N GLN A 198 23.80 1.30 -5.40
CA GLN A 198 24.01 2.67 -4.93
C GLN A 198 23.01 3.04 -3.83
N ARG A 199 23.50 3.68 -2.78
CA ARG A 199 22.69 4.12 -1.64
C ARG A 199 22.32 5.58 -1.79
N GLU A 200 21.04 5.85 -1.91
CA GLU A 200 20.47 7.18 -1.85
C GLU A 200 20.03 7.49 -0.42
N ARG A 201 20.63 8.49 0.19
CA ARG A 201 20.34 8.86 1.59
C ARG A 201 19.02 9.61 1.68
N PHE A 202 18.22 9.27 2.68
CA PHE A 202 17.04 10.04 3.04
C PHE A 202 17.41 11.14 4.08
N PRO A 203 16.91 12.39 3.96
CA PRO A 203 16.28 12.96 2.77
C PRO A 203 17.30 13.51 1.77
N SER A 204 17.13 13.24 0.50
CA SER A 204 17.95 13.86 -0.55
C SER A 204 17.16 13.97 -1.87
N THR A 205 17.62 14.80 -2.77
CA THR A 205 17.07 14.90 -4.13
C THR A 205 17.15 13.57 -4.87
N GLY A 206 18.27 12.85 -4.72
CA GLY A 206 18.46 11.52 -5.31
C GLY A 206 17.45 10.53 -4.78
N TRP A 207 17.20 10.52 -3.47
CA TRP A 207 16.17 9.69 -2.85
C TRP A 207 14.79 10.00 -3.41
N ALA A 208 14.39 11.28 -3.45
CA ALA A 208 13.08 11.69 -3.95
C ALA A 208 12.89 11.32 -5.43
N TRP A 209 13.94 11.45 -6.24
CA TRP A 209 13.92 11.04 -7.64
C TRP A 209 13.74 9.53 -7.80
N ARG A 210 14.48 8.72 -7.04
CA ARG A 210 14.35 7.26 -7.05
C ARG A 210 12.99 6.82 -6.53
N TYR A 211 12.48 7.49 -5.51
CA TYR A 211 11.15 7.23 -4.99
C TYR A 211 10.06 7.53 -6.03
N ALA A 212 10.17 8.66 -6.73
CA ALA A 212 9.27 9.00 -7.83
C ALA A 212 9.29 7.95 -8.96
N GLN A 213 10.45 7.36 -9.27
CA GLN A 213 10.53 6.26 -10.23
C GLN A 213 9.73 5.04 -9.79
N ARG A 214 9.69 4.71 -8.47
CA ARG A 214 8.86 3.61 -7.95
C ARG A 214 7.37 3.88 -8.11
N VAL A 215 6.96 5.14 -7.90
CA VAL A 215 5.58 5.59 -8.17
C VAL A 215 5.26 5.47 -9.66
N ASP A 216 6.19 5.89 -10.53
CA ASP A 216 6.04 5.80 -11.98
C ASP A 216 5.92 4.36 -12.49
N GLU A 217 6.61 3.40 -11.88
CA GLU A 217 6.48 1.99 -12.25
C GLU A 217 5.03 1.49 -12.06
N ILE A 218 4.37 1.87 -10.96
CA ILE A 218 2.96 1.54 -10.70
C ILE A 218 2.05 2.25 -11.72
N GLN A 219 2.25 3.54 -11.93
CA GLN A 219 1.47 4.33 -12.88
C GLN A 219 1.62 3.78 -14.31
N ALA A 220 2.83 3.43 -14.72
CA ALA A 220 3.10 2.86 -16.03
C ALA A 220 2.45 1.48 -16.22
N ALA A 221 2.48 0.62 -15.19
CA ALA A 221 1.78 -0.66 -15.22
C ALA A 221 0.28 -0.45 -15.41
N ALA A 222 -0.33 0.40 -14.60
CA ALA A 222 -1.74 0.74 -14.72
C ALA A 222 -2.10 1.32 -16.10
N ALA A 223 -1.29 2.26 -16.60
CA ALA A 223 -1.51 2.91 -17.89
C ALA A 223 -1.47 1.93 -19.08
N ARG A 224 -0.54 0.95 -19.09
CA ARG A 224 -0.47 -0.08 -20.15
C ARG A 224 -1.76 -0.88 -20.27
N HIS A 225 -2.46 -1.10 -19.16
CA HIS A 225 -3.69 -1.90 -19.10
C HIS A 225 -4.96 -1.03 -19.02
N GLN A 226 -4.84 0.29 -19.20
CA GLN A 226 -5.95 1.24 -19.09
C GLN A 226 -6.63 1.26 -17.72
N VAL A 227 -5.90 0.86 -16.70
CA VAL A 227 -6.34 0.89 -15.30
C VAL A 227 -6.16 2.31 -14.74
N ARG A 228 -7.12 2.77 -13.98
CA ARG A 228 -7.06 4.06 -13.31
C ARG A 228 -6.37 3.94 -11.96
N VAL A 229 -5.78 5.04 -11.48
CA VAL A 229 -5.10 5.05 -10.19
C VAL A 229 -5.59 6.24 -9.36
N ILE A 230 -5.87 6.00 -8.09
CA ILE A 230 -6.06 7.03 -7.07
C ILE A 230 -4.95 6.88 -6.03
N TRP A 231 -4.13 7.92 -5.84
CA TRP A 231 -3.17 7.99 -4.74
C TRP A 231 -3.77 8.73 -3.56
N LEU A 232 -3.72 8.14 -2.37
CA LEU A 232 -4.05 8.83 -1.14
C LEU A 232 -2.79 9.49 -0.59
N GLY A 233 -2.86 10.80 -0.37
CA GLY A 233 -1.80 11.54 0.29
C GLY A 233 -1.72 11.18 1.77
N LEU A 234 -0.53 11.31 2.36
CA LEU A 234 -0.29 11.05 3.77
C LEU A 234 -0.78 12.24 4.61
N PRO A 235 -1.43 12.00 5.73
CA PRO A 235 -1.82 13.04 6.68
C PRO A 235 -0.65 13.42 7.60
N ALA A 236 -0.92 14.28 8.60
CA ALA A 236 0.05 14.56 9.64
C ALA A 236 0.60 13.26 10.25
N LEU A 237 1.92 13.16 10.32
CA LEU A 237 2.64 12.06 10.96
C LEU A 237 3.49 12.62 12.12
N PRO A 238 3.94 11.78 13.05
CA PRO A 238 4.84 12.18 14.13
C PRO A 238 6.06 12.95 13.62
N GLU A 239 6.55 13.88 14.44
CA GLU A 239 7.68 14.72 14.10
C GLU A 239 8.94 13.94 13.72
N GLY A 240 9.90 14.63 13.11
CA GLY A 240 11.14 14.05 12.62
C GLY A 240 10.97 13.39 11.26
N ARG A 241 11.63 12.26 11.08
CA ARG A 241 11.77 11.58 9.79
C ARG A 241 10.42 11.23 9.13
N LEU A 242 9.42 10.81 9.89
CA LEU A 242 8.11 10.44 9.34
C LEU A 242 7.40 11.64 8.74
N ARG A 243 7.40 12.77 9.43
CA ARG A 243 6.78 14.01 8.94
C ARG A 243 7.50 14.57 7.73
N GLU A 244 8.84 14.63 7.78
CA GLU A 244 9.65 15.03 6.65
C GLU A 244 9.42 14.13 5.44
N GLY A 245 9.35 12.81 5.67
CA GLY A 245 9.01 11.83 4.64
C GLY A 245 7.66 12.08 4.02
N ALA A 246 6.63 12.29 4.83
CA ALA A 246 5.29 12.55 4.34
C ALA A 246 5.19 13.81 3.46
N LEU A 247 5.92 14.88 3.82
CA LEU A 247 5.99 16.10 3.00
C LEU A 247 6.61 15.83 1.62
N ILE A 248 7.72 15.09 1.57
CA ILE A 248 8.38 14.75 0.31
C ILE A 248 7.50 13.78 -0.51
N GLN A 249 6.93 12.78 0.14
CA GLN A 249 6.11 11.76 -0.50
C GLN A 249 4.82 12.35 -1.09
N ASN A 250 4.11 13.22 -0.34
CA ASN A 250 2.90 13.87 -0.86
C ASN A 250 3.21 14.74 -2.09
N ARG A 251 4.34 15.43 -2.10
CA ARG A 251 4.79 16.15 -3.29
C ARG A 251 5.00 15.20 -4.46
N VAL A 252 5.69 14.09 -4.23
CA VAL A 252 5.91 13.06 -5.26
C VAL A 252 4.57 12.50 -5.76
N PHE A 253 3.69 12.08 -4.87
CA PHE A 253 2.40 11.49 -5.25
C PHE A 253 1.55 12.46 -6.08
N HIS A 254 1.44 13.70 -5.62
CA HIS A 254 0.68 14.74 -6.31
C HIS A 254 1.24 15.04 -7.72
N GLU A 255 2.56 15.29 -7.82
CA GLU A 255 3.21 15.59 -9.09
C GLU A 255 3.17 14.40 -10.07
N ARG A 256 3.35 13.17 -9.57
CA ARG A 256 3.26 11.99 -10.43
C ARG A 256 1.82 11.72 -10.86
N ALA A 257 0.84 11.90 -9.97
CA ALA A 257 -0.57 11.80 -10.34
C ALA A 257 -0.92 12.82 -11.43
N LYS A 258 -0.50 14.07 -11.29
CA LYS A 258 -0.69 15.12 -12.31
C LYS A 258 -0.05 14.73 -13.66
N ALA A 259 1.19 14.26 -13.65
CA ALA A 259 1.93 13.90 -14.85
C ALA A 259 1.30 12.68 -15.57
N TRP A 260 0.82 11.70 -14.85
CA TRP A 260 0.18 10.49 -15.40
C TRP A 260 -1.32 10.64 -15.64
N ARG A 261 -1.90 11.81 -15.35
CA ARG A 261 -3.35 12.04 -15.42
C ARG A 261 -4.14 11.02 -14.59
N SER A 262 -3.62 10.70 -13.42
CA SER A 262 -4.28 9.91 -12.39
C SER A 262 -4.80 10.81 -11.28
N ASP A 263 -5.55 10.25 -10.34
CA ASP A 263 -6.13 11.02 -9.25
C ASP A 263 -5.23 11.03 -8.01
N TYR A 264 -5.37 12.11 -7.25
CA TYR A 264 -4.78 12.25 -5.92
C TYR A 264 -5.85 12.73 -4.96
N LEU A 265 -6.01 12.03 -3.84
CA LEU A 265 -6.91 12.41 -2.75
C LEU A 265 -6.08 12.85 -1.53
N ALA A 266 -6.16 14.13 -1.20
CA ALA A 266 -5.49 14.66 -0.02
C ALA A 266 -6.19 14.20 1.27
N THR A 267 -5.48 13.51 2.15
CA THR A 267 -6.04 13.07 3.45
C THR A 267 -5.79 14.08 4.57
N GLU A 268 -4.85 14.99 4.40
CA GLU A 268 -4.51 16.01 5.40
C GLU A 268 -5.72 16.84 5.86
N PRO A 269 -6.58 17.37 4.97
CA PRO A 269 -7.75 18.11 5.40
C PRO A 269 -8.76 17.30 6.23
N LEU A 270 -8.70 15.98 6.11
CA LEU A 270 -9.64 15.07 6.77
C LEU A 270 -9.24 14.71 8.20
N VAL A 271 -7.93 14.47 8.39
CA VAL A 271 -7.43 13.83 9.62
C VAL A 271 -6.16 14.49 10.19
N GLY A 272 -5.74 15.64 9.68
CA GLY A 272 -4.67 16.46 10.22
C GLY A 272 -3.62 16.88 9.21
N LEU A 273 -3.26 18.17 9.24
CA LEU A 273 -2.33 18.83 8.35
C LEU A 273 -0.87 18.50 8.74
N LEU A 274 -0.01 18.25 7.77
CA LEU A 274 1.44 18.04 7.99
C LEU A 274 2.16 19.28 8.56
N SER A 275 1.58 20.47 8.40
CA SER A 275 2.06 21.69 9.04
C SER A 275 1.88 21.71 10.57
N GLN A 276 1.15 20.75 11.13
CA GLN A 276 0.83 20.64 12.55
C GLN A 276 1.18 19.24 13.07
N PRO A 277 1.46 19.07 14.36
CA PRO A 277 1.57 17.75 14.97
C PRO A 277 0.28 16.94 14.77
N PRO A 278 0.35 15.60 14.68
CA PRO A 278 -0.83 14.78 14.53
C PRO A 278 -1.73 14.94 15.75
N ARG A 279 -2.95 15.40 15.51
CA ARG A 279 -3.95 15.57 16.57
C ARG A 279 -4.72 14.27 16.76
N ARG A 280 -4.75 13.78 18.00
CA ARG A 280 -5.54 12.59 18.35
C ARG A 280 -7.04 12.81 18.20
N HIS A 281 -7.52 14.00 18.51
CA HIS A 281 -8.94 14.36 18.52
C HIS A 281 -9.27 15.36 17.42
N GLY A 282 -10.51 15.30 16.94
CA GLY A 282 -11.15 16.30 16.08
C GLY A 282 -12.59 16.47 16.49
N LEU A 283 -13.37 17.22 15.71
CA LEU A 283 -14.80 17.41 15.94
C LEU A 283 -15.59 16.64 14.88
N ASP A 284 -16.69 16.02 15.26
CA ASP A 284 -17.66 15.46 14.31
C ASP A 284 -18.53 16.55 13.65
N ALA A 285 -19.51 16.14 12.84
CA ALA A 285 -20.43 17.07 12.17
C ALA A 285 -21.33 17.85 13.16
N GLN A 286 -21.48 17.36 14.38
CA GLN A 286 -22.25 17.98 15.46
C GLN A 286 -21.37 18.81 16.40
N GLY A 287 -20.08 18.96 16.09
CA GLY A 287 -19.09 19.69 16.91
C GLY A 287 -18.64 18.94 18.16
N GLN A 288 -18.93 17.63 18.27
CA GLN A 288 -18.52 16.83 19.42
C GLN A 288 -17.11 16.27 19.24
N PRO A 289 -16.29 16.20 20.30
CA PRO A 289 -14.96 15.62 20.21
C PRO A 289 -15.00 14.12 19.84
N VAL A 290 -14.21 13.74 18.84
CA VAL A 290 -14.04 12.36 18.40
C VAL A 290 -12.57 12.00 18.27
N VAL A 291 -12.23 10.74 18.53
CA VAL A 291 -10.86 10.24 18.38
C VAL A 291 -10.62 9.93 16.90
N LEU A 292 -9.66 10.63 16.28
CA LEU A 292 -9.28 10.46 14.88
C LEU A 292 -8.06 9.55 14.70
N ARG A 293 -7.15 9.54 15.67
CA ARG A 293 -5.87 8.84 15.60
C ARG A 293 -5.69 7.87 16.75
N ALA A 294 -4.99 6.77 16.50
CA ALA A 294 -4.43 5.90 17.52
C ALA A 294 -3.35 6.65 18.34
N GLU A 295 -2.89 6.03 19.43
CA GLU A 295 -1.90 6.64 20.33
C GLU A 295 -0.52 6.83 19.70
N ASP A 296 -0.19 6.01 18.72
CA ASP A 296 1.08 6.07 17.97
C ASP A 296 1.19 7.29 17.04
N GLY A 297 0.08 8.02 16.82
CA GLY A 297 0.02 9.18 15.93
C GLY A 297 0.13 8.84 14.43
N ILE A 298 0.24 7.56 14.08
CA ILE A 298 0.37 7.07 12.69
C ILE A 298 -0.97 6.51 12.21
N HIS A 299 -1.52 5.54 12.95
CA HIS A 299 -2.75 4.86 12.56
C HIS A 299 -4.01 5.66 12.92
N PHE A 300 -5.12 5.30 12.31
CA PHE A 300 -6.39 5.98 12.52
C PHE A 300 -7.29 5.23 13.50
N ALA A 301 -7.99 5.99 14.32
CA ALA A 301 -9.14 5.51 15.07
C ALA A 301 -10.39 5.41 14.15
N PRO A 302 -11.46 4.72 14.58
CA PRO A 302 -12.64 4.49 13.73
C PRO A 302 -13.24 5.75 13.10
N ALA A 303 -13.23 6.91 13.78
CA ALA A 303 -13.73 8.14 13.20
C ALA A 303 -12.83 8.70 12.09
N GLY A 304 -11.50 8.58 12.25
CA GLY A 304 -10.54 8.95 11.20
C GLY A 304 -10.69 8.07 9.96
N LEU A 305 -10.80 6.75 10.16
CA LEU A 305 -11.04 5.80 9.07
C LEU A 305 -12.33 6.12 8.30
N ARG A 306 -13.42 6.43 9.00
CA ARG A 306 -14.69 6.82 8.36
C ARG A 306 -14.53 8.06 7.51
N ARG A 307 -13.82 9.09 7.97
CA ARG A 307 -13.58 10.31 7.18
C ARG A 307 -12.87 10.04 5.87
N ILE A 308 -11.81 9.20 5.93
CA ILE A 308 -11.07 8.83 4.72
C ILE A 308 -11.95 7.98 3.79
N ARG A 309 -12.69 7.01 4.34
CA ARG A 309 -13.66 6.21 3.57
C ARG A 309 -14.65 7.09 2.85
N ASP A 310 -15.32 8.02 3.55
CA ASP A 310 -16.38 8.86 2.99
C ASP A 310 -15.84 9.80 1.90
N ALA A 311 -14.65 10.37 2.13
CA ALA A 311 -13.98 11.18 1.13
C ALA A 311 -13.59 10.38 -0.11
N LEU A 312 -13.07 9.15 0.05
CA LEU A 312 -12.71 8.30 -1.07
C LEU A 312 -13.94 7.86 -1.87
N LEU A 313 -15.02 7.46 -1.20
CA LEU A 313 -16.28 7.12 -1.86
C LEU A 313 -16.87 8.32 -2.63
N ALA A 314 -16.87 9.52 -2.03
CA ALA A 314 -17.30 10.74 -2.70
C ALA A 314 -16.40 11.10 -3.89
N HIS A 315 -15.10 10.88 -3.79
CA HIS A 315 -14.14 11.08 -4.88
C HIS A 315 -14.43 10.11 -6.05
N MET A 316 -14.63 8.83 -5.74
CA MET A 316 -14.96 7.79 -6.73
C MET A 316 -16.32 8.04 -7.41
N ALA A 317 -17.34 8.47 -6.66
CA ALA A 317 -18.67 8.74 -7.20
C ALA A 317 -18.65 9.87 -8.27
N GLN A 318 -17.75 10.84 -8.13
CA GLN A 318 -17.59 11.92 -9.12
C GLN A 318 -16.84 11.47 -10.37
N ALA A 319 -16.13 10.36 -10.30
CA ALA A 319 -15.40 9.78 -11.43
C ALA A 319 -16.30 8.95 -12.36
N VAL A 320 -17.44 8.47 -11.88
CA VAL A 320 -18.40 7.70 -12.69
C VAL A 320 -19.09 8.66 -13.67
N VAL A 321 -18.87 8.44 -14.94
CA VAL A 321 -19.56 9.20 -16.00
C VAL A 321 -20.96 8.59 -16.19
N PRO A 322 -22.02 9.41 -16.18
CA PRO A 322 -23.37 8.90 -16.42
C PRO A 322 -23.55 8.29 -17.82
#